data_db82dcb4403331c700a1a58098125212
#
_entry.id   db82dcb4403331c700a1a58098125212
#
_cell.length_a   1.000
_cell.length_b   1.000
_cell.length_c   1.000
_cell.angle_alpha   90.00
_cell.angle_beta   90.00
_cell.angle_gamma   90.00
#
_symmetry.space_group_name_H-M   'P 1'
#
loop_
_entity.id
_entity.type
_entity.pdbx_description
1 polymer ?
#
loop_
_entity_poly.entity_id
_entity_poly.type
_entity_poly.pdbx_seq_one_letter_code
_entity_poly.pdbx_strand_id
1 'polypeptide(L)'
;MKNLFRSTMMALLFSVPLFTGAQVPVMNSYPSATAVLFLDFDGHTLDNTAWNYNGPIVCDASGMTNTNIVSVFNRVAEDYRPFNINVTTDESKYLAAPIDRRIRVVLTVSHQWYGAAGGVAFVGSFTWGDDTPCFVFTAALGVNWV
;
A
#
# COMPACT_ATOMS: atom_id res chain seq x y z
N MET A 1 11.33 -18.92 67.20
CA MET A 1 11.39 -19.61 65.89
C MET A 1 10.57 -18.79 64.90
N LYS A 2 11.24 -18.03 64.04
CA LYS A 2 10.60 -17.14 63.01
C LYS A 2 10.72 -17.82 61.67
N ASN A 3 9.62 -18.32 61.11
CA ASN A 3 9.58 -18.93 59.79
C ASN A 3 9.49 -17.81 58.72
N LEU A 4 10.56 -17.68 57.95
CA LEU A 4 10.63 -16.77 56.80
C LEU A 4 10.01 -17.45 55.57
N PHE A 5 8.79 -17.06 55.19
CA PHE A 5 8.19 -17.49 53.92
C PHE A 5 8.86 -16.70 52.76
N ARG A 6 9.72 -17.37 51.98
CA ARG A 6 10.26 -16.86 50.73
C ARG A 6 9.22 -17.09 49.62
N SER A 7 8.48 -16.05 49.24
CA SER A 7 7.59 -16.06 48.07
C SER A 7 8.43 -15.93 46.82
N THR A 8 8.55 -17.01 46.04
CA THR A 8 9.21 -17.02 44.74
C THR A 8 8.20 -16.58 43.70
N MET A 9 8.28 -15.33 43.25
CA MET A 9 7.45 -14.79 42.17
C MET A 9 8.01 -15.27 40.81
N MET A 10 7.36 -16.26 40.22
CA MET A 10 7.68 -16.82 38.93
C MET A 10 7.12 -15.87 37.85
N ALA A 11 7.97 -15.08 37.20
CA ALA A 11 7.63 -14.22 36.08
C ALA A 11 7.37 -15.07 34.84
N LEU A 12 6.11 -15.18 34.41
CA LEU A 12 5.73 -15.83 33.16
C LEU A 12 6.05 -14.87 32.01
N LEU A 13 7.13 -15.12 31.27
CA LEU A 13 7.45 -14.42 30.02
C LEU A 13 6.46 -14.91 28.95
N PHE A 14 5.45 -14.09 28.63
CA PHE A 14 4.65 -14.26 27.44
C PHE A 14 5.46 -13.84 26.21
N SER A 15 5.96 -14.81 25.44
CA SER A 15 6.50 -14.54 24.12
C SER A 15 5.34 -14.32 23.15
N VAL A 16 5.08 -13.08 22.80
CA VAL A 16 4.13 -12.73 21.70
C VAL A 16 4.86 -13.03 20.39
N PRO A 17 4.33 -13.91 19.51
CA PRO A 17 4.92 -14.09 18.19
C PRO A 17 4.76 -12.78 17.40
N LEU A 18 5.86 -12.14 17.08
CA LEU A 18 5.90 -11.06 16.10
C LEU A 18 5.68 -11.67 14.72
N PHE A 19 4.47 -11.56 14.17
CA PHE A 19 4.23 -11.83 12.77
C PHE A 19 4.91 -10.72 11.97
N THR A 20 6.15 -10.96 11.55
CA THR A 20 6.81 -10.10 10.56
C THR A 20 6.23 -10.46 9.19
N GLY A 21 5.14 -9.81 8.78
CA GLY A 21 4.78 -9.75 7.37
C GLY A 21 5.98 -9.20 6.59
N ALA A 22 6.26 -9.72 5.39
CA ALA A 22 7.33 -9.22 4.56
C ALA A 22 7.04 -7.72 4.27
N GLN A 23 7.90 -6.85 4.79
CA GLN A 23 7.75 -5.41 4.61
C GLN A 23 7.96 -5.07 3.13
N VAL A 24 7.08 -4.22 2.56
CA VAL A 24 7.23 -3.69 1.20
C VAL A 24 8.56 -2.94 1.08
N PRO A 25 9.41 -3.24 0.08
CA PRO A 25 10.66 -2.51 -0.13
C PRO A 25 10.42 -1.02 -0.38
N VAL A 26 11.14 -0.15 0.31
CA VAL A 26 11.04 1.32 0.13
C VAL A 26 11.84 1.74 -1.08
N MET A 27 11.16 2.28 -2.10
CA MET A 27 11.74 2.66 -3.38
C MET A 27 11.25 4.04 -3.83
N ASN A 28 12.12 4.77 -4.55
CA ASN A 28 11.82 6.09 -5.10
C ASN A 28 12.52 6.23 -6.45
N SER A 29 11.79 6.61 -7.51
CA SER A 29 12.35 6.81 -8.85
C SER A 29 12.97 8.20 -9.04
N TYR A 30 12.34 9.23 -8.49
CA TYR A 30 12.78 10.63 -8.60
C TYR A 30 12.45 11.43 -7.33
N PRO A 31 13.22 11.25 -6.23
CA PRO A 31 12.90 11.80 -4.91
C PRO A 31 12.75 13.31 -4.81
N SER A 32 13.29 14.07 -5.77
CA SER A 32 13.20 15.55 -5.83
C SER A 32 11.97 16.05 -6.57
N ALA A 33 11.18 15.19 -7.24
CA ALA A 33 9.95 15.58 -7.88
C ALA A 33 8.89 15.99 -6.83
N THR A 34 8.10 17.02 -7.18
CA THR A 34 7.02 17.51 -6.32
C THR A 34 5.71 16.74 -6.51
N ALA A 35 5.53 16.07 -7.66
CA ALA A 35 4.40 15.22 -7.91
C ALA A 35 4.73 13.76 -7.57
N VAL A 36 3.79 13.03 -6.98
CA VAL A 36 4.02 11.67 -6.45
C VAL A 36 2.96 10.69 -6.93
N LEU A 37 3.42 9.56 -7.45
CA LEU A 37 2.62 8.37 -7.70
C LEU A 37 3.05 7.29 -6.70
N PHE A 38 2.18 6.99 -5.73
CA PHE A 38 2.45 6.01 -4.69
C PHE A 38 1.86 4.65 -5.06
N LEU A 39 2.70 3.64 -5.14
CA LEU A 39 2.32 2.25 -5.35
C LEU A 39 2.13 1.59 -3.98
N ASP A 40 0.87 1.34 -3.62
CA ASP A 40 0.45 0.77 -2.34
C ASP A 40 0.22 -0.74 -2.51
N PHE A 41 1.07 -1.56 -1.89
CA PHE A 41 1.04 -3.02 -2.00
C PHE A 41 0.56 -3.73 -0.73
N ASP A 42 0.45 -3.03 0.40
CA ASP A 42 0.23 -3.61 1.73
C ASP A 42 -1.23 -3.54 2.21
N GLY A 43 -2.11 -3.02 1.34
CA GLY A 43 -3.54 -2.91 1.61
C GLY A 43 -3.96 -1.53 2.09
N HIS A 44 -5.22 -1.19 1.86
CA HIS A 44 -5.76 0.13 2.16
C HIS A 44 -7.24 0.09 2.50
N THR A 45 -7.67 0.92 3.44
CA THR A 45 -9.09 1.14 3.69
C THR A 45 -9.48 2.52 3.19
N LEU A 46 -10.39 2.54 2.22
CA LEU A 46 -10.93 3.79 1.67
C LEU A 46 -12.18 4.20 2.43
N ASP A 47 -12.26 5.49 2.73
CA ASP A 47 -13.47 6.15 3.21
C ASP A 47 -13.51 7.58 2.66
N ASN A 48 -14.71 8.08 2.39
CA ASN A 48 -14.93 9.45 1.87
C ASN A 48 -14.21 9.76 0.54
N THR A 49 -14.08 8.77 -0.35
CA THR A 49 -13.56 8.95 -1.72
C THR A 49 -14.68 8.83 -2.75
N ALA A 50 -14.40 9.15 -4.01
CA ALA A 50 -15.37 9.00 -5.09
C ALA A 50 -15.82 7.54 -5.35
N TRP A 51 -15.16 6.55 -4.75
CA TRP A 51 -15.52 5.13 -4.84
C TRP A 51 -16.52 4.68 -3.78
N ASN A 52 -16.70 5.45 -2.70
CA ASN A 52 -17.44 5.03 -1.51
C ASN A 52 -18.96 5.23 -1.62
N TYR A 53 -19.59 4.65 -2.66
CA TYR A 53 -21.06 4.72 -2.84
C TYR A 53 -21.87 3.96 -1.79
N ASN A 54 -21.26 2.89 -1.21
CA ASN A 54 -21.91 1.99 -0.26
C ASN A 54 -21.16 1.87 1.08
N GLY A 55 -20.39 2.90 1.46
CA GLY A 55 -19.59 2.90 2.68
C GLY A 55 -18.11 2.55 2.45
N PRO A 56 -17.34 2.30 3.53
CA PRO A 56 -15.91 2.02 3.44
C PRO A 56 -15.59 0.79 2.58
N ILE A 57 -14.48 0.86 1.84
CA ILE A 57 -13.96 -0.24 1.03
C ILE A 57 -12.63 -0.70 1.65
N VAL A 58 -12.59 -1.96 2.08
CA VAL A 58 -11.37 -2.57 2.62
C VAL A 58 -10.66 -3.35 1.52
N CYS A 59 -9.44 -2.97 1.22
CA CYS A 59 -8.57 -3.62 0.25
C CYS A 59 -7.45 -4.36 0.98
N ASP A 60 -7.39 -5.67 0.80
CA ASP A 60 -6.28 -6.49 1.29
C ASP A 60 -5.00 -6.19 0.52
N ALA A 61 -3.87 -6.62 1.06
CA ALA A 61 -2.58 -6.51 0.40
C ALA A 61 -2.56 -7.18 -0.99
N SER A 62 -1.63 -6.78 -1.83
CA SER A 62 -1.49 -7.25 -3.22
C SER A 62 -1.24 -8.76 -3.36
N GLY A 63 -0.77 -9.44 -2.31
CA GLY A 63 -0.32 -10.83 -2.35
C GLY A 63 1.00 -11.04 -3.11
N MET A 64 1.68 -9.98 -3.53
CA MET A 64 2.90 -10.05 -4.32
C MET A 64 4.14 -10.30 -3.46
N THR A 65 5.12 -11.03 -4.00
CA THR A 65 6.45 -11.16 -3.40
C THR A 65 7.25 -9.88 -3.57
N ASN A 66 8.25 -9.63 -2.71
CA ASN A 66 9.13 -8.47 -2.85
C ASN A 66 9.84 -8.40 -4.22
N THR A 67 10.20 -9.55 -4.80
CA THR A 67 10.77 -9.62 -6.15
C THR A 67 9.81 -9.07 -7.21
N ASN A 68 8.53 -9.45 -7.13
CA ASN A 68 7.50 -8.97 -8.05
C ASN A 68 7.19 -7.49 -7.82
N ILE A 69 7.14 -7.03 -6.55
CA ILE A 69 6.98 -5.61 -6.21
C ILE A 69 8.09 -4.77 -6.83
N VAL A 70 9.36 -5.19 -6.70
CA VAL A 70 10.50 -4.50 -7.32
C VAL A 70 10.38 -4.49 -8.85
N SER A 71 9.94 -5.59 -9.46
CA SER A 71 9.74 -5.67 -10.92
C SER A 71 8.65 -4.70 -11.40
N VAL A 72 7.51 -4.66 -10.72
CA VAL A 72 6.41 -3.72 -11.02
C VAL A 72 6.87 -2.28 -10.85
N PHE A 73 7.53 -1.98 -9.72
CA PHE A 73 8.06 -0.63 -9.47
C PHE A 73 8.99 -0.17 -10.59
N ASN A 74 9.94 -1.00 -11.00
CA ASN A 74 10.90 -0.64 -12.03
C ASN A 74 10.24 -0.35 -13.38
N ARG A 75 9.22 -1.14 -13.77
CA ARG A 75 8.46 -0.92 -15.01
C ARG A 75 7.68 0.39 -14.97
N VAL A 76 6.93 0.64 -13.88
CA VAL A 76 6.19 1.89 -13.72
C VAL A 76 7.14 3.08 -13.66
N ALA A 77 8.26 2.99 -12.94
CA ALA A 77 9.27 4.04 -12.86
C ALA A 77 9.90 4.35 -14.24
N GLU A 78 10.07 3.34 -15.11
CA GLU A 78 10.54 3.51 -16.48
C GLU A 78 9.51 4.26 -17.33
N ASP A 79 8.23 3.87 -17.26
CA ASP A 79 7.15 4.51 -18.03
C ASP A 79 6.97 5.99 -17.64
N TYR A 80 7.15 6.31 -16.35
CA TYR A 80 7.02 7.67 -15.83
C TYR A 80 8.33 8.50 -15.91
N ARG A 81 9.44 7.92 -16.38
CA ARG A 81 10.74 8.61 -16.48
C ARG A 81 10.71 9.95 -17.22
N PRO A 82 9.91 10.14 -18.30
CA PRO A 82 9.84 11.44 -19.00
C PRO A 82 9.16 12.55 -18.18
N PHE A 83 8.50 12.22 -17.08
CA PHE A 83 7.70 13.15 -16.30
C PHE A 83 8.40 13.54 -14.99
N ASN A 84 8.10 14.74 -14.49
CA ASN A 84 8.57 15.19 -13.18
C ASN A 84 7.70 14.61 -12.06
N ILE A 85 7.68 13.29 -11.95
CA ILE A 85 6.88 12.51 -11.01
C ILE A 85 7.79 11.51 -10.28
N ASN A 86 7.70 11.47 -8.95
CA ASN A 86 8.32 10.41 -8.16
C ASN A 86 7.35 9.22 -8.07
N VAL A 87 7.66 8.13 -8.75
CA VAL A 87 7.05 6.83 -8.45
C VAL A 87 7.68 6.31 -7.18
N THR A 88 6.88 5.94 -6.18
CA THR A 88 7.39 5.52 -4.87
C THR A 88 6.54 4.42 -4.24
N THR A 89 7.16 3.64 -3.37
CA THR A 89 6.51 2.73 -2.41
C THR A 89 6.61 3.26 -0.97
N ASP A 90 7.08 4.50 -0.78
CA ASP A 90 7.20 5.18 0.50
C ASP A 90 5.98 6.07 0.75
N GLU A 91 5.06 5.62 1.60
CA GLU A 91 3.86 6.38 1.95
C GLU A 91 4.18 7.76 2.54
N SER A 92 5.31 7.91 3.24
CA SER A 92 5.72 9.20 3.79
C SER A 92 5.96 10.25 2.70
N LYS A 93 6.46 9.83 1.51
CA LYS A 93 6.62 10.71 0.35
C LYS A 93 5.28 11.10 -0.26
N TYR A 94 4.34 10.17 -0.32
CA TYR A 94 2.97 10.44 -0.76
C TYR A 94 2.29 11.46 0.14
N LEU A 95 2.31 11.25 1.46
CA LEU A 95 1.68 12.13 2.43
C LEU A 95 2.31 13.53 2.49
N ALA A 96 3.61 13.65 2.21
CA ALA A 96 4.32 14.93 2.16
C ALA A 96 4.06 15.73 0.88
N ALA A 97 3.59 15.09 -0.21
CA ALA A 97 3.31 15.76 -1.47
C ALA A 97 2.00 16.57 -1.39
N PRO A 98 1.88 17.70 -2.15
CA PRO A 98 0.62 18.42 -2.27
C PRO A 98 -0.52 17.52 -2.74
N ILE A 99 -1.72 17.68 -2.17
CA ILE A 99 -2.86 16.81 -2.44
C ILE A 99 -3.31 16.84 -3.90
N ASP A 100 -3.12 17.94 -4.60
CA ASP A 100 -3.40 18.14 -6.02
C ASP A 100 -2.28 17.67 -6.96
N ARG A 101 -1.23 17.06 -6.40
CA ARG A 101 -0.05 16.54 -7.12
C ARG A 101 0.36 15.15 -6.66
N ARG A 102 -0.57 14.40 -6.10
CA ARG A 102 -0.30 13.04 -5.66
C ARG A 102 -1.45 12.12 -6.01
N ILE A 103 -1.13 10.85 -6.25
CA ILE A 103 -2.13 9.81 -6.39
C ILE A 103 -1.64 8.52 -5.75
N ARG A 104 -2.56 7.81 -5.09
CA ARG A 104 -2.35 6.45 -4.60
C ARG A 104 -2.85 5.46 -5.65
N VAL A 105 -2.06 4.46 -5.96
CA VAL A 105 -2.45 3.29 -6.74
C VAL A 105 -2.47 2.10 -5.81
N VAL A 106 -3.65 1.62 -5.46
CA VAL A 106 -3.84 0.47 -4.57
C VAL A 106 -3.75 -0.81 -5.39
N LEU A 107 -2.67 -1.58 -5.17
CA LEU A 107 -2.51 -2.92 -5.76
C LEU A 107 -3.04 -3.93 -4.76
N THR A 108 -4.15 -4.60 -5.09
CA THR A 108 -4.89 -5.43 -4.14
C THR A 108 -5.45 -6.70 -4.77
N VAL A 109 -5.63 -7.73 -3.96
CA VAL A 109 -6.40 -8.92 -4.36
C VAL A 109 -7.91 -8.70 -4.28
N SER A 110 -8.37 -7.68 -3.57
CA SER A 110 -9.78 -7.38 -3.28
C SER A 110 -10.44 -6.65 -4.46
N HIS A 111 -11.06 -7.38 -5.39
CA HIS A 111 -11.72 -6.81 -6.57
C HIS A 111 -13.25 -6.97 -6.58
N GLN A 112 -13.80 -7.75 -5.65
CA GLN A 112 -15.22 -8.18 -5.66
C GLN A 112 -16.21 -7.01 -5.54
N TRP A 113 -15.82 -5.93 -4.88
CA TRP A 113 -16.64 -4.74 -4.73
C TRP A 113 -16.84 -3.97 -6.05
N TYR A 114 -15.88 -4.09 -6.99
CA TYR A 114 -15.95 -3.44 -8.31
C TYR A 114 -16.43 -4.39 -9.40
N GLY A 115 -15.98 -5.65 -9.40
CA GLY A 115 -16.34 -6.68 -10.38
C GLY A 115 -15.15 -7.13 -11.25
N ALA A 116 -15.45 -7.62 -12.46
CA ALA A 116 -14.47 -8.23 -13.36
C ALA A 116 -13.70 -7.16 -14.14
N ALA A 117 -12.60 -6.67 -13.54
CA ALA A 117 -11.65 -5.74 -14.17
C ALA A 117 -10.25 -6.01 -13.67
N GLY A 118 -9.23 -5.73 -14.48
CA GLY A 118 -7.82 -5.79 -14.07
C GLY A 118 -7.37 -4.56 -13.28
N GLY A 119 -8.10 -3.47 -13.37
CA GLY A 119 -7.88 -2.23 -12.65
C GLY A 119 -8.88 -1.17 -13.05
N VAL A 120 -8.95 -0.09 -12.28
CA VAL A 120 -9.87 1.02 -12.53
C VAL A 120 -9.30 2.33 -12.01
N ALA A 121 -9.59 3.42 -12.73
CA ALA A 121 -9.23 4.78 -12.36
C ALA A 121 -10.28 5.76 -12.88
N PHE A 122 -10.46 6.87 -12.18
CA PHE A 122 -11.16 8.02 -12.74
C PHE A 122 -10.21 8.84 -13.62
N VAL A 123 -10.70 9.25 -14.79
CA VAL A 123 -9.92 10.10 -15.70
C VAL A 123 -9.67 11.46 -15.04
N GLY A 124 -8.40 11.85 -14.96
CA GLY A 124 -7.99 13.14 -14.39
C GLY A 124 -7.90 13.18 -12.87
N SER A 125 -8.16 12.08 -12.15
CA SER A 125 -8.16 12.05 -10.67
C SER A 125 -6.82 12.44 -10.02
N PHE A 126 -5.72 12.38 -10.76
CA PHE A 126 -4.41 12.83 -10.27
C PHE A 126 -4.41 14.29 -9.77
N THR A 127 -5.26 15.15 -10.32
CA THR A 127 -5.30 16.58 -10.02
C THR A 127 -6.59 17.02 -9.30
N TRP A 128 -7.40 16.08 -8.79
CA TRP A 128 -8.66 16.43 -8.15
C TRP A 128 -8.50 17.11 -6.78
N GLY A 129 -7.35 16.98 -6.15
CA GLY A 129 -7.12 17.57 -4.83
C GLY A 129 -7.84 16.82 -3.71
N ASP A 130 -8.08 15.53 -3.90
CA ASP A 130 -8.59 14.60 -2.90
C ASP A 130 -7.76 13.29 -2.90
N ASP A 131 -8.05 12.37 -1.99
CA ASP A 131 -7.35 11.10 -1.86
C ASP A 131 -8.04 9.95 -2.62
N THR A 132 -8.84 10.22 -3.66
CA THR A 132 -9.46 9.20 -4.50
C THR A 132 -8.39 8.42 -5.28
N PRO A 133 -8.17 7.12 -4.97
CA PRO A 133 -7.09 6.35 -5.57
C PRO A 133 -7.47 5.72 -6.91
N CYS A 134 -6.46 5.18 -7.61
CA CYS A 134 -6.63 4.19 -8.67
C CYS A 134 -6.45 2.77 -8.09
N PHE A 135 -6.89 1.75 -8.82
CA PHE A 135 -6.77 0.35 -8.40
C PHE A 135 -6.14 -0.51 -9.48
N VAL A 136 -5.34 -1.48 -9.04
CA VAL A 136 -4.90 -2.64 -9.82
C VAL A 136 -5.31 -3.90 -9.06
N PHE A 137 -6.15 -4.72 -9.68
CA PHE A 137 -6.71 -5.92 -9.08
C PHE A 137 -5.85 -7.14 -9.42
N THR A 138 -4.89 -7.44 -8.57
CA THR A 138 -3.87 -8.46 -8.81
C THR A 138 -4.46 -9.86 -8.99
N ALA A 139 -5.52 -10.21 -8.26
CA ALA A 139 -6.21 -11.49 -8.41
C ALA A 139 -6.95 -11.63 -9.76
N ALA A 140 -7.43 -10.52 -10.34
CA ALA A 140 -8.15 -10.52 -11.61
C ALA A 140 -7.22 -10.57 -12.84
N LEU A 141 -5.95 -10.19 -12.68
CA LEU A 141 -4.97 -10.16 -13.78
C LEU A 141 -4.33 -11.55 -14.05
N GLY A 142 -4.60 -12.54 -13.20
CA GLY A 142 -3.95 -13.84 -13.28
C GLY A 142 -2.46 -13.78 -12.88
N VAL A 143 -2.00 -14.77 -12.12
CA VAL A 143 -0.68 -14.76 -11.45
C VAL A 143 0.52 -15.10 -12.35
N ASN A 144 0.54 -14.78 -13.61
CA ASN A 144 1.74 -14.92 -14.42
C ASN A 144 2.48 -13.57 -14.54
N TRP A 145 2.94 -13.09 -13.38
CA TRP A 145 3.86 -11.97 -13.29
C TRP A 145 5.31 -12.46 -13.54
N VAL A 146 5.58 -12.97 -14.73
CA VAL A 146 6.93 -13.33 -15.16
C VAL A 146 7.48 -12.24 -16.06
#